data_8fbc93d8e6485a218f6d7d0a7042cede
#
_entry.id   8fbc93d8e6485a218f6d7d0a7042cede
#
_cell.length_a   1.000
_cell.length_b   1.000
_cell.length_c   1.000
_cell.angle_alpha   90.00
_cell.angle_beta   90.00
_cell.angle_gamma   90.00
#
_symmetry.space_group_name_H-M   'P 1'
#
loop_
_entity.id
_entity.type
_entity.pdbx_description
1 polymer ?
#
loop_
_entity_poly.entity_id
_entity_poly.type
_entity_poly.pdbx_seq_one_letter_code
_entity_poly.pdbx_strand_id
1 'polypeptide(L)'
;MELVLDGDTGNPMDMGNYFAYDFGSYMSGRVTYPLSNLSPGEHSLRFRVSDTDGNVTTETLAFHVSETLPADFSVCVTENPAHTSTSLVAIGVAGTADSPSTLTFEVYDLYGHCIWQHSRTVTTSHHVVNWPLTTTAGGVAPSGIYLYRAVCDGPAGRQTTETQKIIVVRH
;
A
#
# COMPACT_ATOMS: atom_id res chain seq x y z
N MET A 1 10.74 -11.56 -18.08
CA MET A 1 10.89 -11.34 -16.61
C MET A 1 10.02 -12.33 -15.88
N GLU A 2 10.58 -13.08 -14.95
CA GLU A 2 9.87 -14.15 -14.22
C GLU A 2 9.96 -13.95 -12.73
N LEU A 3 8.86 -14.21 -12.03
CA LEU A 3 8.79 -14.28 -10.56
C LEU A 3 8.41 -15.71 -10.15
N VAL A 4 9.16 -16.29 -9.25
CA VAL A 4 8.90 -17.62 -8.68
C VAL A 4 8.70 -17.47 -7.19
N LEU A 5 7.56 -17.91 -6.68
CA LEU A 5 7.23 -17.95 -5.26
C LEU A 5 7.60 -19.34 -4.70
N ASP A 6 8.27 -19.38 -3.56
CA ASP A 6 8.60 -20.58 -2.77
C ASP A 6 9.28 -21.70 -3.57
N GLY A 7 10.03 -21.31 -4.60
CA GLY A 7 10.75 -22.27 -5.45
C GLY A 7 9.85 -23.07 -6.40
N ASP A 8 8.57 -22.74 -6.55
CA ASP A 8 7.68 -23.40 -7.51
C ASP A 8 8.03 -23.01 -8.95
N THR A 9 9.03 -23.70 -9.47
CA THR A 9 9.48 -23.53 -10.87
C THR A 9 8.51 -24.08 -11.91
N GLY A 10 7.51 -24.82 -11.50
CA GLY A 10 6.45 -25.35 -12.38
C GLY A 10 5.42 -24.28 -12.77
N ASN A 11 5.37 -23.17 -12.02
CA ASN A 11 4.35 -22.14 -12.17
C ASN A 11 4.95 -20.71 -12.08
N PRO A 12 5.96 -20.38 -12.94
CA PRO A 12 6.56 -19.05 -12.92
C PRO A 12 5.56 -18.01 -13.40
N MET A 13 5.48 -16.89 -12.68
CA MET A 13 4.64 -15.75 -13.05
C MET A 13 5.39 -14.84 -14.01
N ASP A 14 4.81 -14.56 -15.20
CA ASP A 14 5.39 -13.59 -16.12
C ASP A 14 5.11 -12.15 -15.64
N MET A 15 6.17 -11.40 -15.41
CA MET A 15 6.14 -10.01 -14.93
C MET A 15 6.17 -8.97 -16.03
N GLY A 16 6.21 -9.37 -17.32
CA GLY A 16 6.31 -8.43 -18.44
C GLY A 16 5.19 -7.38 -18.46
N ASN A 17 3.96 -7.79 -18.17
CA ASN A 17 2.80 -6.91 -18.15
C ASN A 17 2.72 -5.99 -16.91
N TYR A 18 3.56 -6.21 -15.92
CA TYR A 18 3.60 -5.45 -14.66
C TYR A 18 4.79 -4.48 -14.60
N PHE A 19 5.56 -4.43 -15.67
CA PHE A 19 6.71 -3.52 -15.79
C PHE A 19 6.28 -2.19 -16.40
N ALA A 20 6.73 -1.10 -15.79
CA ALA A 20 6.59 0.25 -16.32
C ALA A 20 7.96 0.95 -16.32
N TYR A 21 8.31 1.61 -17.43
CA TYR A 21 9.50 2.44 -17.47
C TYR A 21 9.36 3.66 -16.56
N ASP A 22 10.47 4.06 -15.95
CA ASP A 22 10.53 5.35 -15.27
C ASP A 22 10.37 6.49 -16.28
N PHE A 23 9.74 7.59 -15.85
CA PHE A 23 9.47 8.71 -16.73
C PHE A 23 10.77 9.26 -17.33
N GLY A 24 10.85 9.32 -18.66
CA GLY A 24 12.01 9.82 -19.40
C GLY A 24 13.22 8.87 -19.43
N SER A 25 13.06 7.61 -19.02
CA SER A 25 14.12 6.61 -19.06
C SER A 25 13.73 5.42 -19.93
N TYR A 26 14.70 4.88 -20.69
CA TYR A 26 14.62 3.57 -21.34
C TYR A 26 15.49 2.52 -20.65
N MET A 27 16.21 2.92 -19.58
CA MET A 27 17.21 2.09 -18.92
C MET A 27 16.78 1.68 -17.50
N SER A 28 15.71 2.26 -16.99
CA SER A 28 15.17 1.97 -15.66
C SER A 28 13.66 1.88 -15.69
N GLY A 29 13.10 1.11 -14.77
CA GLY A 29 11.67 0.93 -14.61
C GLY A 29 11.34 0.17 -13.35
N ARG A 30 10.05 -0.03 -13.12
CA ARG A 30 9.52 -0.67 -11.93
C ARG A 30 8.55 -1.78 -12.31
N VAL A 31 8.63 -2.89 -11.58
CA VAL A 31 7.63 -3.95 -11.59
C VAL A 31 6.79 -3.80 -10.32
N THR A 32 5.46 -3.77 -10.47
CA THR A 32 4.53 -3.78 -9.34
C THR A 32 3.56 -4.94 -9.52
N TYR A 33 3.66 -5.93 -8.65
CA TYR A 33 2.83 -7.13 -8.68
C TYR A 33 2.19 -7.37 -7.29
N PRO A 34 0.85 -7.47 -7.19
CA PRO A 34 0.18 -7.77 -5.94
C PRO A 34 0.30 -9.28 -5.63
N LEU A 35 0.99 -9.62 -4.55
CA LEU A 35 0.94 -10.97 -3.99
C LEU A 35 -0.30 -11.08 -3.10
N SER A 36 -1.08 -12.15 -3.26
CA SER A 36 -2.28 -12.41 -2.47
C SER A 36 -2.32 -13.89 -2.04
N ASN A 37 -3.09 -14.15 -0.98
CA ASN A 37 -3.35 -15.51 -0.48
C ASN A 37 -2.08 -16.28 -0.05
N LEU A 38 -1.07 -15.57 0.47
CA LEU A 38 0.09 -16.22 1.06
C LEU A 38 -0.31 -16.86 2.41
N SER A 39 0.13 -18.10 2.63
CA SER A 39 -0.01 -18.75 3.93
C SER A 39 0.92 -18.09 4.95
N PRO A 40 0.62 -18.13 6.25
CA PRO A 40 1.60 -17.73 7.25
C PRO A 40 2.85 -18.63 7.21
N GLY A 41 4.01 -18.03 7.45
CA GLY A 41 5.28 -18.74 7.46
C GLY A 41 6.38 -18.05 6.64
N GLU A 42 7.47 -18.77 6.46
CA GLU A 42 8.60 -18.32 5.65
C GLU A 42 8.26 -18.48 4.16
N HIS A 43 8.54 -17.45 3.40
CA HIS A 43 8.37 -17.41 1.95
C HIS A 43 9.63 -16.90 1.27
N SER A 44 9.79 -17.28 0.02
CA SER A 44 10.87 -16.77 -0.84
C SER A 44 10.33 -16.31 -2.19
N LEU A 45 10.82 -15.17 -2.66
CA LEU A 45 10.59 -14.68 -4.01
C LEU A 45 11.90 -14.71 -4.78
N ARG A 46 11.91 -15.38 -5.91
CA ARG A 46 13.02 -15.35 -6.85
C ARG A 46 12.60 -14.60 -8.09
N PHE A 47 13.22 -13.47 -8.35
CA PHE A 47 13.00 -12.64 -9.52
C PHE A 47 14.13 -12.85 -10.51
N ARG A 48 13.78 -13.17 -11.75
CA ARG A 48 14.72 -13.38 -12.85
C ARG A 48 14.39 -12.46 -14.02
N VAL A 49 15.40 -11.73 -14.47
CA VAL A 49 15.31 -10.82 -15.62
C VAL A 49 16.34 -11.22 -16.65
N SER A 50 15.97 -11.18 -17.92
CA SER A 50 16.91 -11.27 -19.04
C SER A 50 16.79 -10.02 -19.90
N ASP A 51 17.93 -9.53 -20.38
CA ASP A 51 17.99 -8.48 -21.40
C ASP A 51 17.87 -9.06 -22.82
N THR A 52 17.92 -8.18 -23.83
CA THR A 52 17.86 -8.56 -25.26
C THR A 52 19.13 -9.26 -25.74
N ASP A 53 20.23 -9.11 -25.03
CA ASP A 53 21.53 -9.72 -25.35
C ASP A 53 21.70 -11.10 -24.71
N GLY A 54 20.68 -11.54 -23.91
CA GLY A 54 20.65 -12.84 -23.25
C GLY A 54 21.34 -12.88 -21.90
N ASN A 55 21.77 -11.74 -21.34
CA ASN A 55 22.27 -11.69 -19.98
C ASN A 55 21.12 -11.91 -18.98
N VAL A 56 21.37 -12.68 -17.95
CA VAL A 56 20.37 -13.03 -16.93
C VAL A 56 20.84 -12.56 -15.56
N THR A 57 19.97 -11.84 -14.88
CA THR A 57 20.14 -11.51 -13.46
C THR A 57 19.06 -12.19 -12.65
N THR A 58 19.43 -12.73 -11.50
CA THR A 58 18.51 -13.39 -10.58
C THR A 58 18.73 -12.85 -9.17
N GLU A 59 17.67 -12.40 -8.55
CA GLU A 59 17.64 -11.96 -7.15
C GLU A 59 16.66 -12.80 -6.36
N THR A 60 16.96 -13.05 -5.10
CA THR A 60 16.10 -13.81 -4.18
C THR A 60 15.86 -12.99 -2.92
N LEU A 61 14.60 -12.83 -2.57
CA LEU A 61 14.14 -12.20 -1.33
C LEU A 61 13.46 -13.25 -0.47
N ALA A 62 13.92 -13.42 0.77
CA ALA A 62 13.22 -14.19 1.79
C ALA A 62 12.40 -13.22 2.67
N PHE A 63 11.18 -13.61 3.03
CA PHE A 63 10.31 -12.84 3.91
C PHE A 63 9.40 -13.77 4.70
N HIS A 64 8.88 -13.26 5.82
CA HIS A 64 7.96 -14.00 6.69
C HIS A 64 6.56 -13.41 6.63
N VAL A 65 5.56 -14.25 6.42
CA VAL A 65 4.14 -13.90 6.55
C VAL A 65 3.69 -14.28 7.95
N SER A 66 3.32 -13.30 8.78
CA SER A 66 2.88 -13.52 10.14
C SER A 66 1.40 -13.91 10.18
N GLU A 67 1.05 -14.91 11.00
CA GLU A 67 -0.35 -15.21 11.34
C GLU A 67 -0.99 -14.11 12.20
N THR A 68 -0.16 -13.48 13.02
CA THR A 68 -0.60 -12.36 13.84
C THR A 68 -0.23 -11.07 13.14
N LEU A 69 -1.23 -10.30 12.77
CA LEU A 69 -1.03 -8.91 12.38
C LEU A 69 -0.28 -8.18 13.50
N PRO A 70 0.61 -7.23 13.17
CA PRO A 70 1.21 -6.43 14.21
C PRO A 70 0.10 -5.88 15.12
N ALA A 71 0.28 -6.01 16.43
CA ALA A 71 -0.70 -5.59 17.43
C ALA A 71 -0.98 -4.08 17.36
N ASP A 72 -0.14 -3.35 16.64
CA ASP A 72 -0.22 -1.90 16.54
C ASP A 72 -1.02 -1.48 15.30
N PHE A 73 -2.13 -0.80 15.57
CA PHE A 73 -2.91 -0.14 14.54
C PHE A 73 -2.07 0.96 13.88
N SER A 74 -1.79 0.80 12.58
CA SER A 74 -0.93 1.70 11.81
C SER A 74 -1.52 2.03 10.44
N VAL A 75 -1.04 3.13 9.84
CA VAL A 75 -1.40 3.55 8.49
C VAL A 75 -0.17 3.98 7.71
N CYS A 76 -0.11 3.62 6.44
CA CYS A 76 0.92 4.10 5.52
C CYS A 76 0.30 4.48 4.17
N VAL A 77 1.09 5.10 3.31
CA VAL A 77 0.71 5.41 1.91
C VAL A 77 1.57 4.61 0.95
N THR A 78 1.02 4.28 -0.21
CA THR A 78 1.73 3.51 -1.23
C THR A 78 2.68 4.36 -2.08
N GLU A 79 2.43 5.67 -2.15
CA GLU A 79 3.22 6.61 -2.93
C GLU A 79 3.48 7.90 -2.14
N ASN A 80 4.75 8.24 -1.95
CA ASN A 80 5.19 9.49 -1.31
C ASN A 80 6.57 9.90 -1.88
N PRO A 81 6.67 10.95 -2.70
CA PRO A 81 5.62 11.92 -3.09
C PRO A 81 4.51 11.32 -3.95
N ALA A 82 3.27 11.77 -3.75
CA ALA A 82 2.12 11.39 -4.55
C ALA A 82 1.89 12.41 -5.68
N HIS A 83 1.63 11.93 -6.90
CA HIS A 83 1.50 12.75 -8.11
C HIS A 83 0.06 12.87 -8.61
N THR A 84 -0.65 11.75 -8.74
CA THR A 84 -2.03 11.71 -9.26
C THR A 84 -3.01 11.17 -8.25
N SER A 85 -2.59 10.15 -7.50
CA SER A 85 -3.34 9.54 -6.40
C SER A 85 -2.36 8.80 -5.50
N THR A 86 -2.81 8.38 -4.34
CA THR A 86 -2.10 7.44 -3.48
C THR A 86 -3.10 6.59 -2.73
N SER A 87 -2.72 5.38 -2.34
CA SER A 87 -3.55 4.56 -1.47
C SER A 87 -3.09 4.68 -0.02
N LEU A 88 -4.05 4.86 0.90
CA LEU A 88 -3.83 4.72 2.33
C LEU A 88 -4.10 3.27 2.71
N VAL A 89 -3.17 2.66 3.40
CA VAL A 89 -3.21 1.26 3.83
C VAL A 89 -3.24 1.24 5.35
N ALA A 90 -4.33 0.76 5.94
CA ALA A 90 -4.44 0.55 7.38
C ALA A 90 -4.23 -0.93 7.72
N ILE A 91 -3.42 -1.19 8.75
CA ILE A 91 -3.06 -2.52 9.24
C ILE A 91 -3.32 -2.57 10.76
N GLY A 92 -3.68 -3.75 11.26
CA GLY A 92 -3.97 -3.94 12.69
C GLY A 92 -5.33 -3.40 13.11
N VAL A 93 -6.26 -3.23 12.17
CA VAL A 93 -7.62 -2.78 12.47
C VAL A 93 -8.36 -3.86 13.26
N ALA A 94 -8.90 -3.48 14.42
CA ALA A 94 -9.72 -4.39 15.22
C ALA A 94 -11.15 -4.43 14.67
N GLY A 95 -11.60 -5.60 14.23
CA GLY A 95 -12.97 -5.82 13.76
C GLY A 95 -13.13 -7.26 13.27
N THR A 96 -14.29 -7.85 13.54
CA THR A 96 -14.66 -9.19 13.10
C THR A 96 -16.03 -9.16 12.43
N ALA A 97 -16.43 -10.26 11.80
CA ALA A 97 -17.76 -10.38 11.20
C ALA A 97 -18.89 -10.17 12.22
N ASP A 98 -18.72 -10.68 13.45
CA ASP A 98 -19.70 -10.58 14.53
C ASP A 98 -19.61 -9.24 15.29
N SER A 99 -18.50 -8.52 15.14
CA SER A 99 -18.24 -7.26 15.84
C SER A 99 -17.45 -6.29 14.93
N PRO A 100 -18.13 -5.68 13.97
CA PRO A 100 -17.50 -4.79 13.00
C PRO A 100 -17.02 -3.49 13.64
N SER A 101 -16.00 -2.89 13.06
CA SER A 101 -15.50 -1.57 13.44
C SER A 101 -15.76 -0.56 12.33
N THR A 102 -15.74 0.72 12.68
CA THR A 102 -15.74 1.82 11.70
C THR A 102 -14.31 2.33 11.56
N LEU A 103 -13.75 2.17 10.36
CA LEU A 103 -12.44 2.68 10.01
C LEU A 103 -12.59 3.97 9.23
N THR A 104 -11.91 5.03 9.69
CA THR A 104 -11.91 6.35 9.06
C THR A 104 -10.47 6.73 8.73
N PHE A 105 -10.21 7.04 7.47
CA PHE A 105 -8.98 7.68 7.01
C PHE A 105 -9.19 9.18 6.95
N GLU A 106 -8.22 9.94 7.43
CA GLU A 106 -8.27 11.40 7.51
C GLU A 106 -6.99 12.00 6.93
N VAL A 107 -7.14 13.05 6.10
CA VAL A 107 -6.03 13.83 5.58
C VAL A 107 -6.24 15.29 5.94
N TYR A 108 -5.18 15.92 6.42
CA TYR A 108 -5.18 17.29 6.95
C TYR A 108 -4.18 18.16 6.20
N ASP A 109 -4.47 19.45 6.12
CA ASP A 109 -3.48 20.47 5.81
C ASP A 109 -2.56 20.75 7.03
N LEU A 110 -1.52 21.57 6.85
CA LEU A 110 -0.60 21.94 7.93
C LEU A 110 -1.24 22.86 8.99
N TYR A 111 -2.43 23.40 8.73
CA TYR A 111 -3.19 24.20 9.70
C TYR A 111 -4.13 23.34 10.57
N GLY A 112 -4.18 22.03 10.30
CA GLY A 112 -5.02 21.07 11.03
C GLY A 112 -6.45 20.97 10.49
N HIS A 113 -6.77 21.56 9.34
CA HIS A 113 -8.07 21.36 8.72
C HIS A 113 -8.13 20.01 8.02
N CYS A 114 -9.15 19.21 8.33
CA CYS A 114 -9.40 17.97 7.61
C CYS A 114 -9.89 18.30 6.19
N ILE A 115 -9.04 18.03 5.19
CA ILE A 115 -9.33 18.31 3.78
C ILE A 115 -9.99 17.13 3.08
N TRP A 116 -9.76 15.92 3.55
CA TRP A 116 -10.34 14.71 3.01
C TRP A 116 -10.56 13.66 4.09
N GLN A 117 -11.68 12.95 3.98
CA GLN A 117 -12.06 11.91 4.91
C GLN A 117 -12.78 10.79 4.17
N HIS A 118 -12.50 9.54 4.54
CA HIS A 118 -13.22 8.37 4.04
C HIS A 118 -13.46 7.39 5.18
N SER A 119 -14.74 7.05 5.41
CA SER A 119 -15.16 6.11 6.46
C SER A 119 -15.82 4.89 5.86
N ARG A 120 -15.58 3.73 6.46
CA ARG A 120 -16.21 2.47 6.10
C ARG A 120 -16.31 1.51 7.29
N THR A 121 -17.33 0.66 7.26
CA THR A 121 -17.42 -0.46 8.20
C THR A 121 -16.48 -1.58 7.75
N VAL A 122 -15.75 -2.15 8.68
CA VAL A 122 -14.68 -3.14 8.44
C VAL A 122 -14.80 -4.33 9.37
N THR A 123 -14.48 -5.51 8.86
CA THR A 123 -14.54 -6.79 9.57
C THR A 123 -13.23 -7.56 9.51
N THR A 124 -12.23 -6.96 8.90
CA THR A 124 -10.87 -7.52 8.72
C THR A 124 -9.84 -6.48 9.18
N SER A 125 -8.61 -6.89 9.29
CA SER A 125 -7.53 -6.12 9.89
C SER A 125 -6.67 -5.34 8.89
N HIS A 126 -6.87 -5.56 7.59
CA HIS A 126 -6.13 -4.89 6.53
C HIS A 126 -7.10 -4.20 5.57
N HIS A 127 -6.93 -2.91 5.35
CA HIS A 127 -7.78 -2.11 4.48
C HIS A 127 -6.99 -1.13 3.64
N VAL A 128 -7.42 -0.98 2.39
CA VAL A 128 -6.84 -0.05 1.44
C VAL A 128 -7.93 0.88 0.93
N VAL A 129 -7.65 2.17 0.87
CA VAL A 129 -8.50 3.18 0.23
C VAL A 129 -7.66 4.08 -0.67
N ASN A 130 -8.15 4.37 -1.86
CA ASN A 130 -7.48 5.29 -2.77
C ASN A 130 -7.89 6.74 -2.45
N TRP A 131 -6.91 7.60 -2.23
CA TRP A 131 -7.09 9.06 -2.17
C TRP A 131 -6.68 9.68 -3.51
N PRO A 132 -7.63 10.22 -4.29
CA PRO A 132 -7.36 10.77 -5.62
C PRO A 132 -6.77 12.20 -5.56
N LEU A 133 -6.16 12.58 -4.44
CA LEU A 133 -5.61 13.91 -4.14
C LEU A 133 -6.65 15.04 -4.34
N THR A 134 -7.86 14.76 -3.86
CA THR A 134 -8.96 15.75 -3.84
C THR A 134 -9.38 16.07 -2.41
N THR A 135 -10.06 17.19 -2.24
CA THR A 135 -10.70 17.54 -0.98
C THR A 135 -12.11 16.95 -0.91
N THR A 136 -12.68 16.84 0.28
CA THR A 136 -14.08 16.40 0.48
C THR A 136 -15.08 17.31 -0.22
N ALA A 137 -14.73 18.59 -0.43
CA ALA A 137 -15.54 19.54 -1.18
C ALA A 137 -15.44 19.36 -2.72
N GLY A 138 -14.69 18.35 -3.19
CA GLY A 138 -14.50 18.06 -4.62
C GLY A 138 -13.39 18.88 -5.30
N GLY A 139 -12.72 19.75 -4.57
CA GLY A 139 -11.56 20.50 -5.06
C GLY A 139 -10.31 19.62 -5.16
N VAL A 140 -9.34 20.06 -5.94
CA VAL A 140 -8.04 19.40 -6.08
C VAL A 140 -7.13 19.82 -4.92
N ALA A 141 -6.47 18.87 -4.24
CA ALA A 141 -5.44 19.16 -3.25
C ALA A 141 -4.20 19.73 -3.97
N PRO A 142 -3.76 20.98 -3.69
CA PRO A 142 -2.58 21.57 -4.32
C PRO A 142 -1.28 20.86 -3.93
N SER A 143 -0.19 21.13 -4.67
CA SER A 143 1.14 20.65 -4.28
C SER A 143 1.50 21.18 -2.89
N GLY A 144 1.98 20.30 -2.04
CA GLY A 144 2.29 20.67 -0.65
C GLY A 144 2.51 19.47 0.26
N ILE A 145 2.65 19.76 1.54
CA ILE A 145 2.76 18.77 2.60
C ILE A 145 1.40 18.61 3.26
N TYR A 146 0.99 17.37 3.45
CA TYR A 146 -0.23 16.99 4.16
C TYR A 146 0.09 16.00 5.28
N LEU A 147 -0.79 15.95 6.26
CA LEU A 147 -0.73 15.00 7.35
C LEU A 147 -1.87 13.99 7.17
N TYR A 148 -1.62 12.72 7.47
CA TYR A 148 -2.67 11.70 7.41
C TYR A 148 -2.61 10.77 8.62
N ARG A 149 -3.76 10.22 8.97
CA ARG A 149 -3.92 9.20 10.02
C ARG A 149 -5.14 8.35 9.73
N ALA A 150 -5.27 7.26 10.48
CA ALA A 150 -6.48 6.44 10.51
C ALA A 150 -7.04 6.38 11.94
N VAL A 151 -8.36 6.31 12.04
CA VAL A 151 -9.12 6.18 13.28
C VAL A 151 -10.01 4.95 13.17
N CYS A 152 -9.98 4.08 14.16
CA CYS A 152 -10.81 2.90 14.24
C CYS A 152 -11.71 3.01 15.49
N ASP A 153 -13.02 3.05 15.28
CA ASP A 153 -14.03 2.97 16.33
C ASP A 153 -14.62 1.54 16.32
N GLY A 154 -14.32 0.76 17.34
CA GLY A 154 -14.71 -0.65 17.42
C GLY A 154 -14.98 -1.13 18.84
N PRO A 155 -15.15 -2.44 19.01
CA PRO A 155 -15.50 -3.06 20.31
C PRO A 155 -14.47 -2.78 21.40
N ALA A 156 -13.20 -2.63 21.03
CA ALA A 156 -12.11 -2.28 21.95
C ALA A 156 -12.04 -0.76 22.27
N GLY A 157 -12.98 0.04 21.77
CA GLY A 157 -12.99 1.49 21.87
C GLY A 157 -12.37 2.17 20.66
N ARG A 158 -12.15 3.48 20.80
CA ARG A 158 -11.55 4.31 19.75
C ARG A 158 -10.03 4.24 19.80
N GLN A 159 -9.45 3.87 18.68
CA GLN A 159 -8.00 3.84 18.46
C GLN A 159 -7.63 4.80 17.34
N THR A 160 -6.45 5.41 17.43
CA THR A 160 -5.95 6.35 16.40
C THR A 160 -4.48 6.02 16.14
N THR A 161 -4.11 5.96 14.86
CA THR A 161 -2.71 5.77 14.46
C THR A 161 -1.89 7.02 14.76
N GLU A 162 -0.58 6.88 14.76
CA GLU A 162 0.30 8.04 14.65
C GLU A 162 -0.01 8.83 13.38
N THR A 163 0.16 10.16 13.48
CA THR A 163 0.02 11.05 12.33
C THR A 163 1.29 11.00 11.49
N GLN A 164 1.12 10.71 10.22
CA GLN A 164 2.18 10.58 9.23
C GLN A 164 2.15 11.76 8.23
N LYS A 165 3.25 11.93 7.48
CA LYS A 165 3.40 13.01 6.50
C LYS A 165 3.41 12.46 5.08
N ILE A 166 2.68 13.13 4.18
CA ILE A 166 2.70 12.89 2.74
C ILE A 166 3.00 14.17 1.97
N ILE A 167 3.77 14.06 0.91
CA ILE A 167 4.09 15.13 -0.02
C ILE A 167 3.26 14.92 -1.28
N VAL A 168 2.53 15.94 -1.71
CA VAL A 168 1.81 15.96 -2.98
C VAL A 168 2.58 16.85 -3.95
N VAL A 169 2.86 16.33 -5.14
CA VAL A 169 3.54 17.06 -6.22
C VAL A 169 2.68 16.96 -7.48
N ARG A 170 2.19 18.08 -7.95
CA ARG A 170 1.42 18.16 -9.20
C ARG A 170 2.25 18.85 -10.29
N HIS A 171 2.14 18.32 -11.46
CA HIS A 171 2.74 18.89 -12.67
C HIS A 171 1.70 19.64 -13.50
#